data_74012e843d91360f975a60f08935e88d
#
_entry.id   74012e843d91360f975a60f08935e88d
#
_cell.length_a   1.000
_cell.length_b   1.000
_cell.length_c   1.000
_cell.angle_alpha   90.00
_cell.angle_beta   90.00
_cell.angle_gamma   90.00
#
_symmetry.space_group_name_H-M   'P 1'
#
loop_
_entity.id
_entity.type
_entity.pdbx_description
1 polymer ?
#
loop_
_entity_poly.entity_id
_entity_poly.type
_entity_poly.pdbx_seq_one_letter_code
_entity_poly.pdbx_strand_id
1 'polypeptide(L)'
;SIRREVESRDCRSVREFEKLNRIGEGTYGIVYRARDTKSDEIVALKKVRMDKEKDGIPISSLREITLLLRLRHPNIVELKEVVVGSQVESLFLVMSYCEQDLASLLENMQTPFSEAQVKCIVLQLLRGLEYLHHNFIIHRDLKVSNLLMTDKGCVKIADFGLARMYGIPQQPMTPRVVTLWAVGCILAELLAHKPLLPGTSEIQQVDLIVQLLGTPNENIWPGFSQLPLIGQYSLRKQPYNNLKNKFTWLSDAGHRLLNLLFMYNPQRRATAKDCLESSYFKEKPLPCEPELMPTFPHHRNKRAAPPAESHSKRSKV
;
A
#
# COMPACT_ATOMS: atom_id res chain seq x y z
N SER A 1 22.65 -8.65 -17.83
CA SER A 1 22.31 -9.06 -16.46
C SER A 1 22.47 -7.86 -15.54
N ILE A 2 21.56 -7.63 -14.62
CA ILE A 2 21.53 -6.49 -13.68
C ILE A 2 22.89 -6.33 -12.95
N ARG A 3 23.57 -7.44 -12.69
CA ARG A 3 24.92 -7.44 -12.10
C ARG A 3 25.95 -6.71 -12.98
N ARG A 4 25.91 -6.87 -14.31
CA ARG A 4 26.79 -6.15 -15.24
C ARG A 4 26.41 -4.69 -15.44
N GLU A 5 25.14 -4.34 -15.33
CA GLU A 5 24.68 -2.93 -15.38
C GLU A 5 24.99 -2.16 -14.10
N VAL A 6 25.02 -2.84 -12.95
CA VAL A 6 25.44 -2.27 -11.66
C VAL A 6 26.97 -2.14 -11.60
N GLU A 7 27.71 -3.06 -12.20
CA GLU A 7 29.18 -3.02 -12.26
C GLU A 7 29.73 -2.05 -13.33
N SER A 8 28.92 -1.66 -14.33
CA SER A 8 29.34 -0.81 -15.44
C SER A 8 28.97 0.67 -15.33
N ARG A 9 28.17 1.05 -14.36
CA ARG A 9 27.88 2.45 -14.01
C ARG A 9 28.51 2.75 -12.66
N ASP A 10 29.13 3.93 -12.53
CA ASP A 10 29.61 4.46 -11.26
C ASP A 10 28.44 4.57 -10.26
N CYS A 11 28.09 3.45 -9.60
CA CYS A 11 27.09 3.44 -8.54
C CYS A 11 27.58 4.31 -7.39
N ARG A 12 26.79 5.30 -7.03
CA ARG A 12 27.08 6.16 -5.89
C ARG A 12 27.19 5.34 -4.60
N SER A 13 28.00 5.81 -3.68
CA SER A 13 28.12 5.22 -2.35
C SER A 13 27.02 5.75 -1.41
N VAL A 14 26.49 4.88 -0.54
CA VAL A 14 25.58 5.28 0.53
C VAL A 14 26.18 6.35 1.47
N ARG A 15 27.51 6.49 1.49
CA ARG A 15 28.24 7.52 2.27
C ARG A 15 27.96 8.94 1.80
N GLU A 16 27.45 9.11 0.58
CA GLU A 16 27.01 10.40 0.05
C GLU A 16 25.63 10.83 0.58
N PHE A 17 25.02 10.03 1.44
CA PHE A 17 23.73 10.29 2.07
C PHE A 17 23.92 10.37 3.59
N GLU A 18 23.47 11.47 4.17
CA GLU A 18 23.41 11.64 5.62
C GLU A 18 22.13 11.01 6.16
N LYS A 19 22.24 9.92 6.91
CA LYS A 19 21.09 9.32 7.60
C LYS A 19 20.63 10.21 8.75
N LEU A 20 19.39 10.67 8.68
CA LEU A 20 18.79 11.54 9.68
C LEU A 20 18.08 10.77 10.79
N ASN A 21 17.21 9.84 10.41
CA ASN A 21 16.49 8.99 11.36
C ASN A 21 15.92 7.74 10.66
N ARG A 22 15.64 6.71 11.45
CA ARG A 22 14.91 5.51 11.00
C ARG A 22 13.41 5.84 10.94
N ILE A 23 12.75 5.50 9.83
CA ILE A 23 11.34 5.79 9.59
C ILE A 23 10.48 4.54 9.44
N GLY A 24 11.06 3.37 9.29
CA GLY A 24 10.33 2.13 9.19
C GLY A 24 11.23 0.89 9.23
N GLU A 25 10.61 -0.22 9.56
CA GLU A 25 11.19 -1.55 9.43
C GLU A 25 10.09 -2.44 8.86
N GLY A 26 10.28 -2.89 7.64
CA GLY A 26 9.36 -3.81 6.97
C GLY A 26 9.97 -5.20 6.80
N THR A 27 9.22 -6.10 6.23
CA THR A 27 9.63 -7.46 5.86
C THR A 27 10.92 -7.46 5.01
N TYR A 28 11.14 -6.39 4.27
CA TYR A 28 12.22 -6.26 3.28
C TYR A 28 13.43 -5.43 3.72
N GLY A 29 13.40 -4.85 4.92
CA GLY A 29 14.54 -4.12 5.47
C GLY A 29 14.19 -2.87 6.25
N ILE A 30 15.24 -2.17 6.68
CA ILE A 30 15.15 -0.92 7.43
C ILE A 30 15.10 0.24 6.44
N VAL A 31 14.21 1.21 6.70
CA VAL A 31 14.09 2.43 5.91
C VAL A 31 14.54 3.62 6.74
N TYR A 32 15.40 4.45 6.18
CA TYR A 32 15.91 5.68 6.77
C TYR A 32 15.41 6.90 6.00
N ARG A 33 15.06 7.96 6.72
CA ARG A 33 15.03 9.30 6.18
C ARG A 33 16.47 9.79 6.09
N ALA A 34 16.87 10.28 4.94
CA ALA A 34 18.25 10.72 4.69
C ALA A 34 18.28 11.98 3.83
N ARG A 35 19.41 12.68 3.87
CA ARG A 35 19.70 13.82 3.02
C ARG A 35 20.78 13.45 2.02
N ASP A 36 20.49 13.65 0.74
CA ASP A 36 21.51 13.57 -0.30
C ASP A 36 22.45 14.77 -0.18
N THR A 37 23.72 14.53 0.12
CA THR A 37 24.70 15.61 0.35
C THR A 37 25.07 16.39 -0.91
N LYS A 38 24.77 15.84 -2.11
CA LYS A 38 25.02 16.50 -3.39
C LYS A 38 23.89 17.46 -3.80
N SER A 39 22.65 16.99 -3.66
CA SER A 39 21.46 17.74 -4.09
C SER A 39 20.76 18.48 -2.94
N ASP A 40 21.13 18.20 -1.70
CA ASP A 40 20.45 18.63 -0.46
C ASP A 40 19.00 18.14 -0.33
N GLU A 41 18.60 17.17 -1.17
CA GLU A 41 17.25 16.61 -1.20
C GLU A 41 17.05 15.59 -0.08
N ILE A 42 15.86 15.61 0.54
CA ILE A 42 15.44 14.55 1.48
C ILE A 42 14.90 13.37 0.70
N VAL A 43 15.43 12.20 1.01
CA VAL A 43 15.10 10.92 0.38
C VAL A 43 14.79 9.84 1.42
N ALA A 44 14.18 8.75 0.97
CA ALA A 44 14.04 7.53 1.75
C ALA A 44 15.11 6.53 1.28
N LEU A 45 15.97 6.07 2.20
CA LEU A 45 16.95 5.02 1.97
C LEU A 45 16.42 3.70 2.52
N LYS A 46 16.12 2.76 1.64
CA LYS A 46 15.70 1.40 2.01
C LYS A 46 16.87 0.45 1.88
N LYS A 47 17.34 -0.11 3.01
CA LYS A 47 18.37 -1.13 3.01
C LYS A 47 17.78 -2.46 2.52
N VAL A 48 18.36 -3.03 1.48
CA VAL A 48 17.98 -4.36 0.98
C VAL A 48 18.52 -5.42 1.94
N ARG A 49 17.67 -6.33 2.41
CA ARG A 49 18.12 -7.50 3.18
C ARG A 49 18.82 -8.47 2.23
N MET A 50 20.01 -8.92 2.63
CA MET A 50 20.73 -9.98 1.94
C MET A 50 20.48 -11.31 2.66
N ASP A 51 20.24 -12.39 1.91
CA ASP A 51 20.12 -13.72 2.50
C ASP A 51 21.48 -14.20 2.98
N LYS A 52 21.57 -14.51 4.28
CA LYS A 52 22.81 -14.97 4.90
C LYS A 52 23.29 -16.35 4.42
N GLU A 53 22.40 -17.14 3.84
CA GLU A 53 22.70 -18.53 3.44
C GLU A 53 23.03 -18.72 1.97
N LYS A 54 22.79 -17.71 1.14
CA LYS A 54 23.09 -17.75 -0.30
C LYS A 54 23.61 -16.38 -0.71
N ASP A 55 24.83 -16.33 -1.17
CA ASP A 55 25.51 -15.13 -1.69
C ASP A 55 24.69 -14.44 -2.79
N GLY A 56 23.74 -13.58 -2.41
CA GLY A 56 22.94 -12.88 -3.40
C GLY A 56 21.80 -12.02 -2.86
N ILE A 57 21.26 -11.20 -3.76
CA ILE A 57 20.11 -10.35 -3.51
C ILE A 57 18.84 -11.25 -3.54
N PRO A 58 17.94 -11.17 -2.53
CA PRO A 58 16.69 -11.92 -2.56
C PRO A 58 15.88 -11.65 -3.82
N ILE A 59 15.24 -12.68 -4.37
CA ILE A 59 14.42 -12.59 -5.60
C ILE A 59 13.31 -11.54 -5.46
N SER A 60 12.73 -11.41 -4.26
CA SER A 60 11.73 -10.39 -3.97
C SER A 60 12.27 -8.97 -4.12
N SER A 61 13.49 -8.73 -3.65
CA SER A 61 14.17 -7.42 -3.76
C SER A 61 14.56 -7.10 -5.21
N LEU A 62 15.09 -8.08 -5.95
CA LEU A 62 15.38 -7.92 -7.37
C LEU A 62 14.12 -7.59 -8.19
N ARG A 63 13.01 -8.23 -7.85
CA ARG A 63 11.72 -7.98 -8.48
C ARG A 63 11.21 -6.58 -8.20
N GLU A 64 11.26 -6.14 -6.95
CA GLU A 64 10.88 -4.78 -6.56
C GLU A 64 11.70 -3.74 -7.33
N ILE A 65 13.03 -3.90 -7.36
CA ILE A 65 13.93 -3.00 -8.09
C ILE A 65 13.57 -2.96 -9.57
N THR A 66 13.43 -4.13 -10.21
CA THR A 66 13.14 -4.23 -11.64
C THR A 66 11.81 -3.58 -12.01
N LEU A 67 10.77 -3.75 -11.17
CA LEU A 67 9.49 -3.11 -11.37
C LEU A 67 9.57 -1.59 -11.18
N LEU A 68 10.15 -1.13 -10.08
CA LEU A 68 10.23 0.30 -9.76
C LEU A 68 11.07 1.09 -10.75
N LEU A 69 12.12 0.50 -11.33
CA LEU A 69 12.92 1.14 -12.38
C LEU A 69 12.13 1.45 -13.66
N ARG A 70 11.04 0.74 -13.92
CA ARG A 70 10.18 0.92 -15.10
C ARG A 70 8.99 1.83 -14.85
N LEU A 71 8.61 2.04 -13.58
CA LEU A 71 7.40 2.75 -13.22
C LEU A 71 7.66 4.25 -13.08
N ARG A 72 6.86 5.05 -13.78
CA ARG A 72 6.87 6.52 -13.71
C ARG A 72 5.44 7.01 -13.71
N HIS A 73 4.93 7.35 -12.53
CA HIS A 73 3.58 7.88 -12.35
C HIS A 73 3.52 8.71 -11.06
N PRO A 74 2.76 9.82 -11.02
CA PRO A 74 2.65 10.68 -9.83
C PRO A 74 2.15 9.94 -8.58
N ASN A 75 1.33 8.91 -8.75
CA ASN A 75 0.76 8.15 -7.64
C ASN A 75 1.47 6.81 -7.38
N ILE A 76 2.69 6.65 -7.85
CA ILE A 76 3.58 5.52 -7.56
C ILE A 76 4.86 6.07 -6.96
N VAL A 77 5.34 5.46 -5.86
CA VAL A 77 6.62 5.81 -5.27
C VAL A 77 7.74 5.64 -6.31
N GLU A 78 8.60 6.64 -6.44
CA GLU A 78 9.69 6.63 -7.41
C GLU A 78 10.96 6.06 -6.80
N LEU A 79 11.59 5.11 -7.51
CA LEU A 79 12.97 4.69 -7.27
C LEU A 79 13.89 5.63 -8.06
N LYS A 80 14.65 6.47 -7.35
CA LYS A 80 15.58 7.44 -7.94
C LYS A 80 16.86 6.77 -8.43
N GLU A 81 17.47 5.98 -7.54
CA GLU A 81 18.70 5.24 -7.84
C GLU A 81 18.92 4.08 -6.87
N VAL A 82 19.88 3.22 -7.22
CA VAL A 82 20.38 2.15 -6.37
C VAL A 82 21.81 2.50 -6.00
N VAL A 83 22.17 2.45 -4.72
CA VAL A 83 23.50 2.79 -4.22
C VAL A 83 24.08 1.65 -3.41
N VAL A 84 25.42 1.58 -3.38
CA VAL A 84 26.16 0.53 -2.69
C VAL A 84 26.57 0.96 -1.29
N GLY A 85 26.48 0.05 -0.35
CA GLY A 85 26.95 0.26 1.01
C GLY A 85 28.47 0.17 1.15
N SER A 86 28.97 0.39 2.37
CA SER A 86 30.40 0.27 2.67
C SER A 86 30.94 -1.15 2.56
N GLN A 87 30.09 -2.13 2.68
CA GLN A 87 30.38 -3.55 2.43
C GLN A 87 29.79 -3.91 1.08
N VAL A 88 30.53 -4.65 0.26
CA VAL A 88 30.16 -5.04 -1.11
C VAL A 88 28.79 -5.74 -1.20
N GLU A 89 28.30 -6.25 -0.07
CA GLU A 89 27.05 -7.02 0.04
C GLU A 89 25.84 -6.18 0.47
N SER A 90 25.98 -4.87 0.67
CA SER A 90 24.84 -4.04 1.09
C SER A 90 24.39 -3.11 -0.03
N LEU A 91 23.13 -3.26 -0.45
CA LEU A 91 22.46 -2.36 -1.38
C LEU A 91 21.44 -1.50 -0.67
N PHE A 92 21.28 -0.27 -1.16
CA PHE A 92 20.26 0.64 -0.73
C PHE A 92 19.48 1.17 -1.93
N LEU A 93 18.17 1.27 -1.77
CA LEU A 93 17.28 1.91 -2.71
C LEU A 93 17.07 3.36 -2.27
N VAL A 94 17.35 4.30 -3.15
CA VAL A 94 17.06 5.72 -2.93
C VAL A 94 15.71 6.03 -3.54
N MET A 95 14.75 6.32 -2.71
CA MET A 95 13.36 6.53 -3.09
C MET A 95 12.91 7.95 -2.75
N SER A 96 11.90 8.44 -3.47
CA SER A 96 11.24 9.68 -3.10
C SER A 96 10.74 9.59 -1.66
N TYR A 97 11.02 10.64 -0.87
CA TYR A 97 10.55 10.72 0.50
C TYR A 97 9.08 11.16 0.54
N CYS A 98 8.32 10.48 1.37
CA CYS A 98 6.96 10.87 1.72
C CYS A 98 6.87 11.04 3.23
N GLU A 99 6.31 12.13 3.66
CA GLU A 99 6.27 12.56 5.05
C GLU A 99 5.43 11.63 5.92
N GLN A 100 4.40 11.00 5.33
CA GLN A 100 3.40 10.25 6.06
C GLN A 100 2.96 8.99 5.29
N ASP A 101 2.43 8.02 6.02
CA ASP A 101 1.60 6.95 5.48
C ASP A 101 0.17 7.05 6.04
N LEU A 102 -0.80 6.52 5.29
CA LEU A 102 -2.21 6.67 5.67
C LEU A 102 -2.56 5.90 6.96
N ALA A 103 -1.87 4.81 7.28
CA ALA A 103 -2.11 4.09 8.53
C ALA A 103 -1.74 4.96 9.74
N SER A 104 -0.54 5.55 9.72
CA SER A 104 -0.10 6.47 10.77
C SER A 104 -0.98 7.71 10.86
N LEU A 105 -1.47 8.23 9.73
CA LEU A 105 -2.42 9.33 9.73
C LEU A 105 -3.72 8.95 10.42
N LEU A 106 -4.33 7.83 10.06
CA LEU A 106 -5.57 7.35 10.67
C LEU A 106 -5.43 7.12 12.19
N GLU A 107 -4.29 6.61 12.64
CA GLU A 107 -4.02 6.37 14.05
C GLU A 107 -3.85 7.68 14.86
N ASN A 108 -3.27 8.71 14.26
CA ASN A 108 -2.91 9.95 14.94
C ASN A 108 -3.92 11.09 14.73
N MET A 109 -4.85 10.95 13.80
CA MET A 109 -5.91 11.94 13.57
C MET A 109 -6.97 11.85 14.67
N GLN A 110 -7.30 12.99 15.27
CA GLN A 110 -8.38 13.09 16.25
C GLN A 110 -9.78 13.11 15.59
N THR A 111 -9.85 13.61 14.37
CA THR A 111 -11.07 13.70 13.56
C THR A 111 -10.91 12.88 12.29
N PRO A 112 -11.95 12.16 11.84
CA PRO A 112 -11.93 11.43 10.57
C PRO A 112 -11.65 12.35 9.39
N PHE A 113 -11.15 11.77 8.28
CA PHE A 113 -11.13 12.47 6.99
C PHE A 113 -12.55 12.90 6.59
N SER A 114 -12.68 14.08 6.02
CA SER A 114 -13.91 14.47 5.34
C SER A 114 -14.13 13.61 4.11
N GLU A 115 -15.38 13.47 3.66
CA GLU A 115 -15.70 12.71 2.45
C GLU A 115 -14.98 13.27 1.21
N ALA A 116 -14.81 14.60 1.12
CA ALA A 116 -14.04 15.24 0.04
C ALA A 116 -12.57 14.82 0.05
N GLN A 117 -11.97 14.70 1.23
CA GLN A 117 -10.59 14.22 1.40
C GLN A 117 -10.47 12.72 1.06
N VAL A 118 -11.44 11.90 1.49
CA VAL A 118 -11.49 10.47 1.13
C VAL A 118 -11.57 10.30 -0.38
N LYS A 119 -12.43 11.04 -1.04
CA LYS A 119 -12.55 11.03 -2.52
C LYS A 119 -11.24 11.42 -3.20
N CYS A 120 -10.55 12.44 -2.70
CA CYS A 120 -9.23 12.86 -3.19
C CYS A 120 -8.19 11.73 -3.09
N ILE A 121 -8.11 11.06 -1.94
CA ILE A 121 -7.19 9.94 -1.71
C ILE A 121 -7.51 8.78 -2.66
N VAL A 122 -8.77 8.37 -2.71
CA VAL A 122 -9.18 7.19 -3.49
C VAL A 122 -9.05 7.42 -4.99
N LEU A 123 -9.31 8.63 -5.49
CA LEU A 123 -9.05 8.98 -6.91
C LEU A 123 -7.57 8.83 -7.27
N GLN A 124 -6.69 9.33 -6.43
CA GLN A 124 -5.25 9.21 -6.66
C GLN A 124 -4.81 7.73 -6.63
N LEU A 125 -5.30 6.95 -5.67
CA LEU A 125 -5.08 5.51 -5.60
C LEU A 125 -5.54 4.81 -6.89
N LEU A 126 -6.75 5.10 -7.35
CA LEU A 126 -7.31 4.50 -8.56
C LEU A 126 -6.52 4.86 -9.82
N ARG A 127 -6.03 6.11 -9.93
CA ARG A 127 -5.15 6.53 -11.04
C ARG A 127 -3.83 5.75 -11.05
N GLY A 128 -3.21 5.59 -9.88
CA GLY A 128 -2.01 4.77 -9.73
C GLY A 128 -2.26 3.30 -10.10
N LEU A 129 -3.38 2.74 -9.69
CA LEU A 129 -3.77 1.37 -10.01
C LEU A 129 -4.10 1.19 -11.50
N GLU A 130 -4.78 2.14 -12.12
CA GLU A 130 -5.04 2.09 -13.56
C GLU A 130 -3.72 2.03 -14.33
N TYR A 131 -2.74 2.86 -13.95
CA TYR A 131 -1.40 2.83 -14.54
C TYR A 131 -0.71 1.46 -14.34
N LEU A 132 -0.72 0.88 -13.13
CA LEU A 132 -0.15 -0.44 -12.87
C LEU A 132 -0.81 -1.52 -13.71
N HIS A 133 -2.14 -1.51 -13.76
CA HIS A 133 -2.90 -2.52 -14.49
C HIS A 133 -2.71 -2.40 -16.01
N HIS A 134 -2.56 -1.18 -16.53
CA HIS A 134 -2.20 -0.95 -17.93
C HIS A 134 -0.81 -1.50 -18.29
N ASN A 135 0.10 -1.50 -17.32
CA ASN A 135 1.43 -2.10 -17.42
C ASN A 135 1.50 -3.57 -16.96
N PHE A 136 0.35 -4.24 -16.84
CA PHE A 136 0.24 -5.64 -16.46
C PHE A 136 0.85 -5.97 -15.10
N ILE A 137 0.77 -5.07 -14.13
CA ILE A 137 1.30 -5.24 -12.79
C ILE A 137 0.17 -5.30 -11.78
N ILE A 138 0.20 -6.29 -10.89
CA ILE A 138 -0.67 -6.43 -9.73
C ILE A 138 0.15 -6.22 -8.48
N HIS A 139 -0.26 -5.30 -7.61
CA HIS A 139 0.46 -4.97 -6.38
C HIS A 139 0.39 -6.09 -5.33
N ARG A 140 -0.77 -6.66 -5.09
CA ARG A 140 -1.11 -7.79 -4.20
C ARG A 140 -1.02 -7.53 -2.68
N ASP A 141 -0.54 -6.39 -2.24
CA ASP A 141 -0.45 -6.04 -0.81
C ASP A 141 -0.94 -4.61 -0.55
N LEU A 142 -2.08 -4.24 -1.15
CA LEU A 142 -2.67 -2.92 -0.92
C LEU A 142 -3.31 -2.84 0.47
N LYS A 143 -2.89 -1.85 1.22
CA LYS A 143 -3.41 -1.50 2.55
C LYS A 143 -3.01 -0.06 2.87
N VAL A 144 -3.64 0.55 3.86
CA VAL A 144 -3.40 1.96 4.23
C VAL A 144 -1.93 2.23 4.63
N SER A 145 -1.21 1.24 5.17
CA SER A 145 0.21 1.37 5.51
C SER A 145 1.15 1.39 4.29
N ASN A 146 0.69 0.91 3.13
CA ASN A 146 1.42 0.94 1.86
C ASN A 146 1.00 2.11 0.96
N LEU A 147 0.17 3.01 1.48
CA LEU A 147 -0.18 4.27 0.82
C LEU A 147 0.52 5.40 1.55
N LEU A 148 1.46 6.01 0.86
CA LEU A 148 2.22 7.15 1.37
C LEU A 148 1.57 8.45 0.91
N MET A 149 1.77 9.52 1.67
CA MET A 149 1.30 10.85 1.31
C MET A 149 2.42 11.88 1.52
N THR A 150 2.61 12.73 0.54
CA THR A 150 3.53 13.87 0.62
C THR A 150 2.91 15.02 1.39
N ASP A 151 3.73 16.00 1.78
CA ASP A 151 3.30 17.27 2.39
C ASP A 151 2.37 18.10 1.50
N LYS A 152 2.35 17.81 0.19
CA LYS A 152 1.45 18.42 -0.80
C LYS A 152 0.16 17.62 -1.06
N GLY A 153 -0.12 16.61 -0.24
CA GLY A 153 -1.32 15.78 -0.37
C GLY A 153 -1.30 14.79 -1.53
N CYS A 154 -0.15 14.55 -2.15
CA CYS A 154 -0.02 13.54 -3.20
C CYS A 154 0.08 12.15 -2.59
N VAL A 155 -0.83 11.25 -2.99
CA VAL A 155 -0.84 9.84 -2.56
C VAL A 155 0.02 9.02 -3.50
N LYS A 156 0.86 8.16 -2.92
CA LYS A 156 1.77 7.27 -3.65
C LYS A 156 1.64 5.83 -3.15
N ILE A 157 1.44 4.90 -4.08
CA ILE A 157 1.47 3.46 -3.82
C ILE A 157 2.92 3.04 -3.61
N ALA A 158 3.19 2.34 -2.53
CA ALA A 158 4.51 1.88 -2.14
C ALA A 158 4.50 0.37 -1.81
N ASP A 159 5.68 -0.19 -1.57
CA ASP A 159 5.93 -1.59 -1.23
C ASP A 159 5.52 -2.59 -2.32
N PHE A 160 6.39 -2.72 -3.31
CA PHE A 160 6.22 -3.60 -4.48
C PHE A 160 6.84 -5.00 -4.29
N GLY A 161 7.24 -5.36 -3.08
CA GLY A 161 7.89 -6.64 -2.79
C GLY A 161 7.05 -7.87 -3.14
N LEU A 162 5.72 -7.77 -3.05
CA LEU A 162 4.77 -8.82 -3.43
C LEU A 162 4.18 -8.63 -4.84
N ALA A 163 4.51 -7.55 -5.53
CA ALA A 163 3.97 -7.27 -6.86
C ALA A 163 4.34 -8.35 -7.89
N ARG A 164 3.47 -8.57 -8.87
CA ARG A 164 3.66 -9.55 -9.96
C ARG A 164 3.15 -8.98 -11.28
N MET A 165 3.80 -9.42 -12.37
CA MET A 165 3.24 -9.26 -13.70
C MET A 165 2.15 -10.31 -13.93
N TYR A 166 1.07 -9.94 -14.63
CA TYR A 166 -0.02 -10.84 -15.03
C TYR A 166 -0.17 -10.89 -16.56
N GLY A 167 -1.05 -11.77 -17.05
CA GLY A 167 -1.23 -11.94 -18.50
C GLY A 167 -0.29 -12.98 -19.12
N ILE A 168 0.56 -13.65 -18.32
CA ILE A 168 1.28 -14.85 -18.74
C ILE A 168 0.35 -16.06 -18.69
N PRO A 169 0.31 -16.96 -19.69
CA PRO A 169 -0.73 -17.99 -19.86
C PRO A 169 -0.99 -18.93 -18.69
N GLN A 170 -0.16 -18.91 -17.66
CA GLN A 170 -0.19 -19.89 -16.56
C GLN A 170 -0.77 -19.38 -15.23
N GLN A 171 -1.22 -18.12 -15.15
CA GLN A 171 -1.77 -17.60 -13.88
C GLN A 171 -3.14 -16.92 -14.08
N PRO A 172 -4.21 -17.48 -13.47
CA PRO A 172 -5.57 -16.92 -13.58
C PRO A 172 -5.78 -15.65 -12.72
N MET A 173 -4.73 -15.06 -12.19
CA MET A 173 -4.82 -13.91 -11.32
C MET A 173 -4.97 -12.62 -12.15
N THR A 174 -6.08 -11.92 -11.96
CA THR A 174 -6.34 -10.61 -12.59
C THR A 174 -6.38 -9.50 -11.54
N PRO A 175 -6.17 -8.23 -11.92
CA PRO A 175 -6.33 -7.09 -11.01
C PRO A 175 -7.67 -7.04 -10.29
N ARG A 176 -8.74 -7.50 -10.93
CA ARG A 176 -10.08 -7.56 -10.36
C ARG A 176 -10.18 -8.48 -9.16
N VAL A 177 -9.39 -9.57 -9.13
CA VAL A 177 -9.49 -10.59 -8.08
C VAL A 177 -9.04 -10.05 -6.72
N VAL A 178 -7.90 -9.38 -6.66
CA VAL A 178 -7.26 -9.00 -5.39
C VAL A 178 -7.29 -7.49 -5.16
N THR A 179 -6.88 -6.72 -6.16
CA THR A 179 -6.58 -5.29 -5.99
C THR A 179 -7.84 -4.45 -5.73
N LEU A 180 -8.90 -4.67 -6.49
CA LEU A 180 -10.12 -3.85 -6.38
C LEU A 180 -10.92 -4.15 -5.10
N TRP A 181 -10.87 -5.37 -4.60
CA TRP A 181 -11.39 -5.68 -3.27
C TRP A 181 -10.66 -4.88 -2.18
N ALA A 182 -9.33 -4.83 -2.24
CA ALA A 182 -8.53 -4.05 -1.30
C ALA A 182 -8.85 -2.55 -1.37
N VAL A 183 -9.13 -2.00 -2.57
CA VAL A 183 -9.62 -0.61 -2.71
C VAL A 183 -10.94 -0.41 -1.96
N GLY A 184 -11.86 -1.36 -2.04
CA GLY A 184 -13.10 -1.33 -1.28
C GLY A 184 -12.86 -1.28 0.22
N CYS A 185 -11.94 -2.10 0.74
CA CYS A 185 -11.55 -2.09 2.14
C CYS A 185 -10.94 -0.74 2.54
N ILE A 186 -10.03 -0.19 1.73
CA ILE A 186 -9.38 1.10 1.99
C ILE A 186 -10.42 2.25 1.99
N LEU A 187 -11.30 2.30 0.97
CA LEU A 187 -12.36 3.30 0.92
C LEU A 187 -13.24 3.25 2.17
N ALA A 188 -13.67 2.06 2.56
CA ALA A 188 -14.51 1.87 3.74
C ALA A 188 -13.78 2.24 5.04
N GLU A 189 -12.50 1.92 5.15
CA GLU A 189 -11.67 2.27 6.31
C GLU A 189 -11.48 3.77 6.44
N LEU A 190 -11.22 4.47 5.34
CA LEU A 190 -11.10 5.93 5.34
C LEU A 190 -12.43 6.62 5.71
N LEU A 191 -13.56 6.11 5.19
CA LEU A 191 -14.89 6.65 5.49
C LEU A 191 -15.31 6.40 6.95
N ALA A 192 -15.03 5.22 7.50
CA ALA A 192 -15.42 4.83 8.86
C ALA A 192 -14.38 5.16 9.92
N HIS A 193 -13.19 5.58 9.53
CA HIS A 193 -12.02 5.80 10.40
C HIS A 193 -11.62 4.57 11.24
N LYS A 194 -11.93 3.39 10.74
CA LYS A 194 -11.58 2.10 11.34
C LYS A 194 -11.62 0.98 10.30
N PRO A 195 -10.85 -0.10 10.48
CA PRO A 195 -10.89 -1.24 9.57
C PRO A 195 -12.31 -1.80 9.43
N LEU A 196 -12.71 -2.09 8.19
CA LEU A 196 -14.05 -2.64 7.90
C LEU A 196 -14.13 -4.11 8.29
N LEU A 197 -13.11 -4.89 8.00
CA LEU A 197 -13.05 -6.34 8.13
C LEU A 197 -11.80 -6.77 8.92
N PRO A 198 -11.75 -6.52 10.25
CA PRO A 198 -10.56 -6.76 11.07
C PRO A 198 -10.47 -8.22 11.55
N GLY A 199 -10.43 -9.18 10.64
CA GLY A 199 -10.27 -10.59 10.99
C GLY A 199 -8.85 -10.88 11.49
N THR A 200 -8.74 -11.66 12.57
CA THR A 200 -7.47 -12.08 13.17
C THR A 200 -7.07 -13.49 12.74
N SER A 201 -7.97 -14.21 12.10
CA SER A 201 -7.74 -15.51 11.48
C SER A 201 -8.48 -15.61 10.16
N GLU A 202 -8.10 -16.56 9.33
CA GLU A 202 -8.72 -16.80 8.02
C GLU A 202 -10.23 -17.12 8.17
N ILE A 203 -10.58 -17.96 9.11
CA ILE A 203 -11.97 -18.35 9.39
C ILE A 203 -12.77 -17.11 9.84
N GLN A 204 -12.24 -16.32 10.76
CA GLN A 204 -12.89 -15.10 11.22
C GLN A 204 -13.04 -14.08 10.08
N GLN A 205 -12.03 -13.95 9.23
CA GLN A 205 -12.08 -13.06 8.07
C GLN A 205 -13.21 -13.43 7.12
N VAL A 206 -13.35 -14.71 6.79
CA VAL A 206 -14.44 -15.21 5.94
C VAL A 206 -15.79 -14.97 6.61
N ASP A 207 -15.92 -15.22 7.91
CA ASP A 207 -17.17 -15.00 8.64
C ASP A 207 -17.58 -13.52 8.66
N LEU A 208 -16.64 -12.60 8.87
CA LEU A 208 -16.88 -11.14 8.81
C LEU A 208 -17.35 -10.70 7.42
N ILE A 209 -16.74 -11.23 6.36
CA ILE A 209 -17.13 -10.93 4.97
C ILE A 209 -18.57 -11.38 4.73
N VAL A 210 -18.90 -12.61 5.08
CA VAL A 210 -20.24 -13.17 4.89
C VAL A 210 -21.28 -12.43 5.74
N GLN A 211 -20.94 -12.07 6.96
CA GLN A 211 -21.82 -11.27 7.83
C GLN A 211 -22.13 -9.89 7.23
N LEU A 212 -21.15 -9.27 6.59
CA LEU A 212 -21.30 -7.96 5.99
C LEU A 212 -22.04 -7.99 4.66
N LEU A 213 -21.63 -8.89 3.75
CA LEU A 213 -22.07 -8.88 2.35
C LEU A 213 -23.16 -9.89 2.02
N GLY A 214 -23.50 -10.76 2.96
CA GLY A 214 -24.39 -11.87 2.75
C GLY A 214 -23.65 -13.15 2.27
N THR A 215 -24.32 -14.28 2.41
CA THR A 215 -23.78 -15.58 1.99
C THR A 215 -23.74 -15.66 0.48
N PRO A 216 -22.59 -15.93 -0.15
CA PRO A 216 -22.51 -16.12 -1.59
C PRO A 216 -23.26 -17.39 -2.01
N ASN A 217 -23.78 -17.39 -3.22
CA ASN A 217 -24.48 -18.52 -3.83
C ASN A 217 -24.25 -18.57 -5.34
N GLU A 218 -24.72 -19.64 -6.00
CA GLU A 218 -24.56 -19.84 -7.44
C GLU A 218 -25.23 -18.77 -8.31
N ASN A 219 -26.26 -18.07 -7.82
CA ASN A 219 -26.94 -17.01 -8.57
C ASN A 219 -26.10 -15.75 -8.69
N ILE A 220 -25.40 -15.38 -7.59
CA ILE A 220 -24.56 -14.18 -7.56
C ILE A 220 -23.11 -14.47 -7.96
N TRP A 221 -22.67 -15.72 -7.81
CA TRP A 221 -21.33 -16.16 -8.18
C TRP A 221 -21.39 -17.56 -8.80
N PRO A 222 -21.70 -17.68 -10.10
CA PRO A 222 -21.67 -18.96 -10.79
C PRO A 222 -20.34 -19.68 -10.63
N GLY A 223 -20.37 -20.95 -10.27
CA GLY A 223 -19.19 -21.75 -9.98
C GLY A 223 -18.64 -21.63 -8.55
N PHE A 224 -19.32 -20.87 -7.67
CA PHE A 224 -18.90 -20.70 -6.28
C PHE A 224 -18.75 -22.02 -5.53
N SER A 225 -19.70 -22.94 -5.68
CA SER A 225 -19.68 -24.25 -5.01
C SER A 225 -18.53 -25.18 -5.49
N GLN A 226 -17.94 -24.87 -6.63
CA GLN A 226 -16.82 -25.62 -7.21
C GLN A 226 -15.44 -25.06 -6.80
N LEU A 227 -15.40 -23.99 -6.01
CA LEU A 227 -14.13 -23.43 -5.55
C LEU A 227 -13.37 -24.45 -4.66
N PRO A 228 -12.05 -24.61 -4.86
CA PRO A 228 -11.29 -25.72 -4.26
C PRO A 228 -11.36 -25.79 -2.72
N LEU A 229 -11.50 -24.64 -2.05
CA LEU A 229 -11.47 -24.55 -0.59
C LEU A 229 -12.83 -24.32 0.06
N ILE A 230 -13.91 -24.23 -0.75
CA ILE A 230 -15.23 -23.84 -0.20
C ILE A 230 -15.77 -24.85 0.82
N GLY A 231 -15.48 -26.14 0.61
CA GLY A 231 -15.90 -27.21 1.53
C GLY A 231 -15.21 -27.16 2.91
N GLN A 232 -14.13 -26.38 3.05
CA GLN A 232 -13.42 -26.23 4.32
C GLN A 232 -14.08 -25.17 5.23
N TYR A 233 -15.00 -24.35 4.69
CA TYR A 233 -15.66 -23.27 5.43
C TYR A 233 -17.13 -23.62 5.68
N SER A 234 -17.53 -23.54 6.95
CA SER A 234 -18.95 -23.55 7.32
C SER A 234 -19.48 -22.12 7.28
N LEU A 235 -20.03 -21.72 6.12
CA LEU A 235 -20.54 -20.37 5.94
C LEU A 235 -21.85 -20.18 6.70
N ARG A 236 -21.97 -19.08 7.48
CA ARG A 236 -23.24 -18.73 8.11
C ARG A 236 -24.29 -18.38 7.06
N LYS A 237 -25.52 -18.64 7.36
CA LYS A 237 -26.65 -18.21 6.52
C LYS A 237 -26.95 -16.74 6.82
N GLN A 238 -26.55 -15.85 5.93
CA GLN A 238 -26.84 -14.41 5.96
C GLN A 238 -27.46 -14.02 4.63
N PRO A 239 -28.78 -13.76 4.56
CA PRO A 239 -29.45 -13.51 3.28
C PRO A 239 -29.23 -12.10 2.74
N TYR A 240 -28.76 -11.16 3.57
CA TYR A 240 -28.72 -9.75 3.24
C TYR A 240 -27.31 -9.18 3.12
N ASN A 241 -27.11 -8.27 2.17
CA ASN A 241 -25.98 -7.38 2.12
C ASN A 241 -26.20 -6.19 3.05
N ASN A 242 -25.36 -6.05 4.06
CA ASN A 242 -25.49 -5.05 5.12
C ASN A 242 -24.64 -3.78 4.90
N LEU A 243 -24.02 -3.58 3.75
CA LEU A 243 -23.22 -2.37 3.47
C LEU A 243 -24.03 -1.09 3.66
N LYS A 244 -25.29 -1.08 3.19
CA LYS A 244 -26.16 0.09 3.35
C LYS A 244 -26.46 0.41 4.81
N ASN A 245 -26.61 -0.61 5.64
CA ASN A 245 -26.84 -0.45 7.08
C ASN A 245 -25.60 0.04 7.82
N LYS A 246 -24.40 -0.29 7.30
CA LYS A 246 -23.12 0.13 7.88
C LYS A 246 -22.77 1.59 7.54
N PHE A 247 -23.13 2.04 6.35
CA PHE A 247 -22.84 3.38 5.82
C PHE A 247 -24.14 4.10 5.48
N THR A 248 -24.99 4.31 6.49
CA THR A 248 -26.36 4.88 6.32
C THR A 248 -26.36 6.29 5.74
N TRP A 249 -25.29 7.04 5.97
CA TRP A 249 -25.09 8.42 5.52
C TRP A 249 -24.49 8.55 4.13
N LEU A 250 -23.95 7.43 3.57
CA LEU A 250 -23.31 7.44 2.26
C LEU A 250 -24.39 7.52 1.16
N SER A 251 -24.10 8.27 0.11
CA SER A 251 -24.99 8.43 -1.04
C SER A 251 -25.23 7.10 -1.78
N ASP A 252 -26.27 7.05 -2.59
CA ASP A 252 -26.54 5.89 -3.44
C ASP A 252 -25.39 5.62 -4.42
N ALA A 253 -24.74 6.66 -4.93
CA ALA A 253 -23.57 6.51 -5.79
C ALA A 253 -22.37 5.92 -5.05
N GLY A 254 -22.12 6.34 -3.81
CA GLY A 254 -21.11 5.76 -2.93
C GLY A 254 -21.38 4.29 -2.61
N HIS A 255 -22.66 3.96 -2.32
CA HIS A 255 -23.07 2.56 -2.11
C HIS A 255 -22.88 1.71 -3.37
N ARG A 256 -23.23 2.22 -4.56
CA ARG A 256 -22.97 1.51 -5.83
C ARG A 256 -21.50 1.23 -6.03
N LEU A 257 -20.63 2.21 -5.76
CA LEU A 257 -19.18 2.02 -5.87
C LEU A 257 -18.67 0.94 -4.91
N LEU A 258 -19.05 0.99 -3.63
CA LEU A 258 -18.68 -0.04 -2.66
C LEU A 258 -19.16 -1.43 -3.08
N ASN A 259 -20.40 -1.56 -3.54
CA ASN A 259 -20.94 -2.83 -4.02
C ASN A 259 -20.20 -3.37 -5.25
N LEU A 260 -19.78 -2.51 -6.17
CA LEU A 260 -18.97 -2.91 -7.32
C LEU A 260 -17.56 -3.39 -6.91
N LEU A 261 -16.97 -2.78 -5.88
CA LEU A 261 -15.67 -3.18 -5.33
C LEU A 261 -15.75 -4.47 -4.52
N PHE A 262 -16.85 -4.70 -3.81
CA PHE A 262 -17.10 -5.90 -3.00
C PHE A 262 -17.93 -6.98 -3.72
N MET A 263 -17.98 -6.93 -5.04
CA MET A 263 -18.61 -8.00 -5.82
C MET A 263 -17.87 -9.31 -5.56
N TYR A 264 -18.59 -10.37 -5.12
CA TYR A 264 -17.99 -11.69 -4.89
C TYR A 264 -17.37 -12.26 -6.16
N ASN A 265 -18.13 -12.28 -7.24
CA ASN A 265 -17.61 -12.73 -8.52
C ASN A 265 -16.55 -11.75 -9.06
N PRO A 266 -15.27 -12.17 -9.14
CA PRO A 266 -14.19 -11.29 -9.60
C PRO A 266 -14.40 -10.79 -11.03
N GLN A 267 -15.08 -11.54 -11.88
CA GLN A 267 -15.35 -11.15 -13.27
C GLN A 267 -16.36 -9.98 -13.36
N ARG A 268 -17.22 -9.84 -12.37
CA ARG A 268 -18.18 -8.73 -12.26
C ARG A 268 -17.68 -7.57 -11.45
N ARG A 269 -16.57 -7.73 -10.71
CA ARG A 269 -15.97 -6.66 -9.94
C ARG A 269 -15.44 -5.58 -10.87
N ALA A 270 -15.63 -4.29 -10.50
CA ALA A 270 -15.18 -3.16 -11.28
C ALA A 270 -13.66 -3.17 -11.54
N THR A 271 -13.23 -2.59 -12.66
CA THR A 271 -11.83 -2.26 -12.89
C THR A 271 -11.48 -0.91 -12.26
N ALA A 272 -10.20 -0.58 -12.14
CA ALA A 272 -9.78 0.74 -11.69
C ALA A 272 -10.34 1.85 -12.61
N LYS A 273 -10.32 1.63 -13.92
CA LYS A 273 -10.91 2.53 -14.91
C LYS A 273 -12.40 2.74 -14.68
N ASP A 274 -13.17 1.66 -14.47
CA ASP A 274 -14.62 1.76 -14.20
C ASP A 274 -14.88 2.58 -12.93
N CYS A 275 -14.07 2.39 -11.88
CA CYS A 275 -14.19 3.13 -10.63
C CYS A 275 -13.92 4.62 -10.80
N LEU A 276 -12.94 5.01 -11.63
CA LEU A 276 -12.64 6.40 -11.94
C LEU A 276 -13.83 7.13 -12.61
N GLU A 277 -14.66 6.41 -13.36
CA GLU A 277 -15.86 6.94 -14.02
C GLU A 277 -17.09 7.00 -13.11
N SER A 278 -17.00 6.51 -11.87
CA SER A 278 -18.11 6.48 -10.92
C SER A 278 -18.70 7.87 -10.69
N SER A 279 -20.03 7.95 -10.67
CA SER A 279 -20.77 9.17 -10.32
C SER A 279 -20.50 9.64 -8.89
N TYR A 280 -20.02 8.76 -8.00
CA TYR A 280 -19.63 9.10 -6.64
C TYR A 280 -18.60 10.23 -6.56
N PHE A 281 -17.64 10.26 -7.49
CA PHE A 281 -16.62 11.31 -7.55
C PHE A 281 -17.10 12.60 -8.24
N LYS A 282 -18.27 12.57 -8.85
CA LYS A 282 -18.86 13.70 -9.60
C LYS A 282 -19.96 14.42 -8.81
N GLU A 283 -20.37 13.86 -7.67
CA GLU A 283 -21.38 14.45 -6.78
C GLU A 283 -20.75 15.20 -5.59
N LYS A 284 -21.51 16.10 -4.98
CA LYS A 284 -21.07 16.83 -3.77
C LYS A 284 -21.06 15.89 -2.54
N PRO A 285 -20.08 16.02 -1.63
CA PRO A 285 -18.93 16.91 -1.77
C PRO A 285 -17.98 16.41 -2.86
N LEU A 286 -17.51 17.31 -3.71
CA LEU A 286 -16.51 16.99 -4.72
C LEU A 286 -15.18 16.61 -4.04
N PRO A 287 -14.33 15.79 -4.70
CA PRO A 287 -12.97 15.55 -4.21
C PRO A 287 -12.25 16.88 -3.98
N CYS A 288 -11.57 17.03 -2.85
CA CYS A 288 -10.75 18.21 -2.63
C CYS A 288 -9.47 18.16 -3.47
N GLU A 289 -8.85 19.31 -3.66
CA GLU A 289 -7.52 19.40 -4.27
C GLU A 289 -6.48 18.78 -3.30
N PRO A 290 -5.43 18.11 -3.82
CA PRO A 290 -4.40 17.50 -2.99
C PRO A 290 -3.76 18.47 -1.98
N GLU A 291 -3.56 19.72 -2.35
CA GLU A 291 -2.96 20.76 -1.51
C GLU A 291 -3.81 21.12 -0.29
N LEU A 292 -5.10 20.75 -0.31
CA LEU A 292 -6.03 20.94 0.81
C LEU A 292 -6.10 19.72 1.74
N MET A 293 -5.33 18.69 1.48
CA MET A 293 -5.21 17.53 2.37
C MET A 293 -4.56 17.92 3.68
N PRO A 294 -5.00 17.35 4.83
CA PRO A 294 -4.40 17.64 6.11
C PRO A 294 -2.94 17.16 6.14
N THR A 295 -2.04 18.06 6.53
CA THR A 295 -0.65 17.75 6.82
C THR A 295 -0.43 17.84 8.31
N PHE A 296 0.17 16.80 8.91
CA PHE A 296 0.44 16.77 10.34
C PHE A 296 1.94 16.90 10.63
N PRO A 297 2.33 17.50 11.78
CA PRO A 297 3.73 17.57 12.17
C PRO A 297 4.29 16.14 12.32
N HIS A 298 5.37 15.88 11.65
CA HIS A 298 5.88 14.58 11.24
C HIS A 298 6.46 13.76 12.39
N HIS A 299 5.85 12.62 12.70
CA HIS A 299 6.48 11.58 13.52
C HIS A 299 7.78 11.07 12.87
N ARG A 300 7.83 11.00 11.54
CA ARG A 300 9.01 10.57 10.77
C ARG A 300 10.17 11.56 10.83
N ASN A 301 9.92 12.82 11.15
CA ASN A 301 10.92 13.88 11.23
C ASN A 301 11.54 14.03 12.63
N LYS A 302 11.04 13.34 13.66
CA LYS A 302 11.65 13.34 14.98
C LYS A 302 12.96 12.57 14.93
N ARG A 303 14.08 13.22 15.29
CA ARG A 303 15.33 12.52 15.58
C ARG A 303 15.05 11.52 16.71
N ALA A 304 15.48 10.27 16.51
CA ALA A 304 15.54 9.33 17.64
C ALA A 304 16.35 9.99 18.76
N ALA A 305 15.80 10.06 19.97
CA ALA A 305 16.55 10.53 21.11
C ALA A 305 17.82 9.66 21.24
N PRO A 306 18.99 10.25 21.50
CA PRO A 306 20.20 9.48 21.74
C PRO A 306 19.92 8.49 22.88
N PRO A 307 20.43 7.26 22.81
CA PRO A 307 20.25 6.29 23.89
C PRO A 307 20.74 6.92 25.19
N ALA A 308 19.89 6.87 26.23
CA ALA A 308 20.24 7.38 27.54
C ALA A 308 21.55 6.72 28.01
N GLU A 309 22.57 7.51 28.23
CA GLU A 309 23.82 7.03 28.83
C GLU A 309 23.47 6.42 30.18
N SER A 310 23.63 5.12 30.31
CA SER A 310 23.52 4.45 31.56
C SER A 310 24.71 4.88 32.46
N HIS A 311 24.47 5.83 33.33
CA HIS A 311 25.40 6.14 34.40
C HIS A 311 25.50 4.92 35.32
N SER A 312 26.49 4.12 35.05
CA SER A 312 26.99 3.12 35.99
C SER A 312 27.41 3.83 37.25
N LYS A 313 26.60 3.77 38.31
CA LYS A 313 27.00 4.15 39.65
C LYS A 313 28.10 3.17 40.10
N ARG A 314 29.35 3.61 40.06
CA ARG A 314 30.44 3.00 40.82
C ARG A 314 30.12 3.16 42.30
N SER A 315 29.69 2.09 42.97
CA SER A 315 29.72 2.00 44.41
C SER A 315 31.19 1.90 44.86
N LYS A 316 31.67 2.88 45.60
CA LYS A 316 32.87 2.78 46.42
C LYS A 316 32.45 2.14 47.72
N VAL A 317 33.09 1.05 48.07
CA VAL A 317 33.39 0.63 49.45
C VAL A 317 34.89 0.68 49.62
#